data_204859cec3a1f8e9475be00b5659c6b5
#
_entry.id   204859cec3a1f8e9475be00b5659c6b5
#
_cell.length_a   1.000
_cell.length_b   1.000
_cell.length_c   1.000
_cell.angle_alpha   90.00
_cell.angle_beta   90.00
_cell.angle_gamma   90.00
#
_symmetry.space_group_name_H-M   'P 1'
#
loop_
_entity.id
_entity.type
_entity.pdbx_description
1 polymer ?
#
loop_
_entity_poly.entity_id
_entity_poly.type
_entity_poly.pdbx_seq_one_letter_code
_entity_poly.pdbx_strand_id
1 'polypeptide(L)'
;MTRQAPCGPADAARKARLARAYLDLAEHAAEQDSDEARNVAAGNAVLAAIAASDALTCLRLGRHSRGQGHQEAATLLRTVRPDGARLAKDLTTALVVKDAAYCGTVFVSATTLRATLRAVTHLVDAAETATTT
;
A
#
# COMPACT_ATOMS: atom_id res chain seq x y z
N MET A 1 18.64 -13.87 6.37
CA MET A 1 19.10 -12.52 5.97
C MET A 1 17.93 -11.56 5.95
N THR A 2 18.02 -10.48 6.69
CA THR A 2 16.95 -9.50 6.71
C THR A 2 17.03 -8.58 5.50
N ARG A 3 15.90 -8.39 4.84
CA ARG A 3 15.77 -7.44 3.73
C ARG A 3 15.06 -6.19 4.22
N GLN A 4 15.64 -5.59 5.25
CA GLN A 4 15.11 -4.39 5.88
C GLN A 4 16.16 -3.29 5.83
N ALA A 5 15.69 -2.06 5.71
CA ALA A 5 16.56 -0.89 5.71
C ALA A 5 16.16 0.05 6.84
N PRO A 6 17.13 0.68 7.51
CA PRO A 6 16.80 1.69 8.51
C PRO A 6 16.19 2.92 7.85
N CYS A 7 15.29 3.58 8.57
CA CYS A 7 14.67 4.81 8.12
C CYS A 7 14.12 5.57 9.33
N GLY A 8 13.90 6.86 9.16
CA GLY A 8 13.46 7.72 10.24
C GLY A 8 12.14 8.44 9.96
N PRO A 9 11.72 9.33 10.88
CA PRO A 9 10.44 10.04 10.76
C PRO A 9 10.33 10.89 9.48
N ALA A 10 11.41 11.49 9.01
CA ALA A 10 11.39 12.27 7.77
C ALA A 10 11.12 11.37 6.56
N ASP A 11 11.71 10.17 6.56
CA ASP A 11 11.46 9.17 5.52
C ASP A 11 10.00 8.73 5.56
N ALA A 12 9.48 8.49 6.75
CA ALA A 12 8.09 8.09 6.95
C ALA A 12 7.13 9.15 6.39
N ALA A 13 7.39 10.42 6.68
CA ALA A 13 6.55 11.52 6.19
C ALA A 13 6.56 11.60 4.66
N ARG A 14 7.73 11.43 4.04
CA ARG A 14 7.83 11.42 2.57
C ARG A 14 7.06 10.26 1.98
N LYS A 15 7.19 9.08 2.58
CA LYS A 15 6.46 7.90 2.09
C LYS A 15 4.96 8.03 2.25
N ALA A 16 4.51 8.66 3.31
CA ALA A 16 3.07 8.92 3.49
C ALA A 16 2.53 9.86 2.40
N ARG A 17 3.28 10.90 2.05
CA ARG A 17 2.88 11.80 0.98
C ARG A 17 2.87 11.09 -0.37
N LEU A 18 3.86 10.23 -0.61
CA LEU A 18 3.90 9.45 -1.85
C LEU A 18 2.72 8.48 -1.92
N ALA A 19 2.38 7.85 -0.79
CA ALA A 19 1.23 6.95 -0.72
C ALA A 19 -0.06 7.68 -1.10
N ARG A 20 -0.26 8.87 -0.57
CA ARG A 20 -1.44 9.68 -0.91
C ARG A 20 -1.47 10.03 -2.40
N ALA A 21 -0.34 10.41 -2.97
CA ALA A 21 -0.27 10.73 -4.39
C ALA A 21 -0.64 9.53 -5.27
N TYR A 22 -0.14 8.35 -4.94
CA TYR A 22 -0.49 7.13 -5.67
C TYR A 22 -1.98 6.80 -5.53
N LEU A 23 -2.53 6.96 -4.33
CA LEU A 23 -3.96 6.70 -4.12
C LEU A 23 -4.84 7.67 -4.91
N ASP A 24 -4.47 8.94 -4.92
CA ASP A 24 -5.21 9.95 -5.70
C ASP A 24 -5.22 9.58 -7.18
N LEU A 25 -4.09 9.14 -7.73
CA LEU A 25 -4.02 8.68 -9.12
C LEU A 25 -4.88 7.43 -9.34
N ALA A 26 -4.86 6.51 -8.38
CA ALA A 26 -5.69 5.30 -8.47
C ALA A 26 -7.17 5.65 -8.51
N GLU A 27 -7.60 6.55 -7.65
CA GLU A 27 -9.00 6.98 -7.60
C GLU A 27 -9.40 7.71 -8.88
N HIS A 28 -8.52 8.53 -9.42
CA HIS A 28 -8.77 9.22 -10.67
C HIS A 28 -8.93 8.24 -11.84
N ALA A 29 -8.03 7.26 -11.93
CA ALA A 29 -8.13 6.23 -12.96
C ALA A 29 -9.41 5.39 -12.81
N ALA A 30 -9.81 5.12 -11.57
CA ALA A 30 -11.00 4.32 -11.29
C ALA A 30 -12.31 4.99 -11.76
N GLU A 31 -12.29 6.31 -11.97
CA GLU A 31 -13.46 7.03 -12.50
C GLU A 31 -13.74 6.66 -13.95
N GLN A 32 -12.75 6.12 -14.66
CA GLN A 32 -12.90 5.70 -16.04
C GLN A 32 -13.32 4.24 -16.06
N ASP A 33 -14.47 3.96 -16.64
CA ASP A 33 -15.07 2.63 -16.59
C ASP A 33 -14.58 1.78 -17.76
N SER A 34 -13.33 1.37 -17.72
CA SER A 34 -12.76 0.46 -18.72
C SER A 34 -11.86 -0.57 -18.02
N ASP A 35 -11.65 -1.69 -18.71
CA ASP A 35 -10.77 -2.75 -18.19
C ASP A 35 -9.35 -2.22 -17.95
N GLU A 36 -8.85 -1.44 -18.91
CA GLU A 36 -7.51 -0.87 -18.82
C GLU A 36 -7.39 0.11 -17.66
N ALA A 37 -8.39 0.98 -17.50
CA ALA A 37 -8.37 1.96 -16.43
C ALA A 37 -8.42 1.29 -15.06
N ARG A 38 -9.18 0.20 -14.93
CA ARG A 38 -9.23 -0.55 -13.67
C ARG A 38 -7.88 -1.17 -13.33
N ASN A 39 -7.16 -1.67 -14.31
CA ASN A 39 -5.81 -2.19 -14.06
C ASN A 39 -4.81 -1.10 -13.69
N VAL A 40 -4.90 0.07 -14.32
CA VAL A 40 -4.08 1.22 -13.95
C VAL A 40 -4.39 1.66 -12.51
N ALA A 41 -5.67 1.72 -12.17
CA ALA A 41 -6.09 2.06 -10.82
C ALA A 41 -5.56 1.06 -9.79
N ALA A 42 -5.70 -0.23 -10.08
CA ALA A 42 -5.22 -1.29 -9.18
C ALA A 42 -3.70 -1.22 -8.99
N GLY A 43 -2.96 -0.99 -10.07
CA GLY A 43 -1.50 -0.87 -9.99
C GLY A 43 -1.06 0.29 -9.11
N ASN A 44 -1.68 1.45 -9.26
CA ASN A 44 -1.38 2.60 -8.42
C ASN A 44 -1.82 2.38 -6.97
N ALA A 45 -2.93 1.68 -6.77
CA ALA A 45 -3.38 1.32 -5.41
C ALA A 45 -2.34 0.43 -4.71
N VAL A 46 -1.77 -0.55 -5.43
CA VAL A 46 -0.71 -1.40 -4.86
C VAL A 46 0.51 -0.56 -4.46
N LEU A 47 0.92 0.37 -5.31
CA LEU A 47 2.05 1.27 -4.99
C LEU A 47 1.74 2.13 -3.77
N ALA A 48 0.51 2.63 -3.66
CA ALA A 48 0.08 3.40 -2.49
C ALA A 48 0.14 2.54 -1.22
N ALA A 49 -0.31 1.30 -1.29
CA ALA A 49 -0.30 0.39 -0.15
C ALA A 49 1.12 0.12 0.34
N ILE A 50 2.04 -0.14 -0.59
CA ILE A 50 3.44 -0.39 -0.25
C ILE A 50 4.05 0.84 0.42
N ALA A 51 3.84 2.03 -0.16
CA ALA A 51 4.37 3.27 0.40
C ALA A 51 3.79 3.56 1.78
N ALA A 52 2.50 3.33 1.98
CA ALA A 52 1.85 3.53 3.29
C ALA A 52 2.39 2.55 4.33
N SER A 53 2.57 1.29 3.95
CA SER A 53 3.16 0.28 4.84
C SER A 53 4.57 0.70 5.25
N ASP A 54 5.38 1.13 4.29
CA ASP A 54 6.75 1.60 4.58
C ASP A 54 6.74 2.82 5.51
N ALA A 55 5.81 3.75 5.31
CA ALA A 55 5.69 4.91 6.18
C ALA A 55 5.42 4.48 7.63
N LEU A 56 4.50 3.55 7.82
CA LEU A 56 4.12 3.07 9.14
C LEU A 56 5.28 2.32 9.83
N THR A 57 5.94 1.42 9.10
CA THR A 57 7.05 0.66 9.69
C THR A 57 8.28 1.55 9.93
N CYS A 58 8.55 2.52 9.06
CA CYS A 58 9.61 3.50 9.30
C CYS A 58 9.35 4.28 10.58
N LEU A 59 8.12 4.78 10.74
CA LEU A 59 7.80 5.61 11.90
C LEU A 59 7.81 4.82 13.21
N ARG A 60 7.18 3.63 13.20
CA ARG A 60 6.97 2.86 14.42
C ARG A 60 8.13 1.94 14.78
N LEU A 61 8.87 1.47 13.78
CA LEU A 61 9.92 0.46 14.00
C LEU A 61 11.30 0.96 13.61
N GLY A 62 11.39 2.08 12.91
CA GLY A 62 12.68 2.61 12.45
C GLY A 62 13.27 1.86 11.28
N ARG A 63 12.49 1.03 10.60
CA ARG A 63 12.93 0.26 9.44
C ARG A 63 11.77 -0.09 8.54
N HIS A 64 12.06 -0.39 7.27
CA HIS A 64 11.06 -0.89 6.33
C HIS A 64 11.61 -2.09 5.57
N SER A 65 10.70 -2.87 4.96
CA SER A 65 11.09 -4.01 4.16
C SER A 65 11.65 -3.55 2.80
N ARG A 66 12.68 -4.24 2.32
CA ARG A 66 13.24 -4.04 0.97
C ARG A 66 13.06 -5.28 0.10
N GLY A 67 12.40 -6.30 0.62
CA GLY A 67 12.21 -7.55 -0.10
C GLY A 67 11.27 -7.38 -1.28
N GLN A 68 11.51 -8.14 -2.35
CA GLN A 68 10.68 -8.08 -3.55
C GLN A 68 9.37 -8.82 -3.40
N GLY A 69 9.32 -9.81 -2.53
CA GLY A 69 8.14 -10.65 -2.33
C GLY A 69 7.01 -9.99 -1.58
N HIS A 70 7.23 -8.85 -0.98
CA HIS A 70 6.26 -8.10 -0.16
C HIS A 70 5.63 -8.89 1.00
N GLN A 71 5.83 -10.21 1.05
CA GLN A 71 5.40 -11.03 2.18
C GLN A 71 6.05 -10.55 3.47
N GLU A 72 7.33 -10.22 3.39
CA GLU A 72 8.08 -9.70 4.52
C GLU A 72 7.52 -8.35 4.98
N ALA A 73 7.07 -7.51 4.05
CA ALA A 73 6.45 -6.23 4.37
C ALA A 73 5.20 -6.44 5.22
N ALA A 74 4.34 -7.39 4.85
CA ALA A 74 3.13 -7.69 5.61
C ALA A 74 3.47 -8.23 7.00
N THR A 75 4.48 -9.11 7.08
CA THR A 75 4.93 -9.66 8.35
C THR A 75 5.45 -8.56 9.27
N LEU A 76 6.24 -7.65 8.73
CA LEU A 76 6.79 -6.53 9.49
C LEU A 76 5.67 -5.58 9.94
N LEU A 77 4.74 -5.24 9.05
CA LEU A 77 3.63 -4.35 9.37
C LEU A 77 2.76 -4.92 10.48
N ARG A 78 2.58 -6.24 10.53
CA ARG A 78 1.78 -6.88 11.57
C ARG A 78 2.30 -6.59 12.97
N THR A 79 3.58 -6.30 13.13
CA THR A 79 4.20 -6.01 14.43
C THR A 79 4.01 -4.57 14.88
N VAL A 80 3.48 -3.70 14.02
CA VAL A 80 3.24 -2.30 14.37
C VAL A 80 2.08 -2.19 15.36
N ARG A 81 2.22 -1.32 16.35
CA ARG A 81 1.18 -1.05 17.36
C ARG A 81 0.63 0.36 17.17
N PRO A 82 -0.68 0.59 17.35
CA PRO A 82 -1.70 -0.45 17.56
C PRO A 82 -2.02 -1.18 16.26
N ASP A 83 -2.99 -1.59 15.86
CA ASP A 83 -3.65 -2.04 14.62
C ASP A 83 -2.79 -2.78 13.57
N GLY A 84 -1.58 -3.22 13.90
CA GLY A 84 -0.68 -3.85 12.91
C GLY A 84 -1.30 -5.03 12.19
N ALA A 85 -2.02 -5.89 12.91
CA ALA A 85 -2.65 -7.07 12.28
C ALA A 85 -3.70 -6.67 11.25
N ARG A 86 -4.52 -5.66 11.55
CA ARG A 86 -5.54 -5.18 10.63
C ARG A 86 -4.91 -4.48 9.43
N LEU A 87 -3.88 -3.67 9.67
CA LEU A 87 -3.16 -2.98 8.60
C LEU A 87 -2.45 -3.96 7.67
N ALA A 88 -1.86 -5.02 8.23
CA ALA A 88 -1.23 -6.06 7.43
C ALA A 88 -2.25 -6.80 6.56
N LYS A 89 -3.47 -6.98 7.04
CA LYS A 89 -4.55 -7.57 6.25
C LYS A 89 -4.92 -6.67 5.08
N ASP A 90 -4.99 -5.35 5.32
CA ASP A 90 -5.26 -4.38 4.25
C ASP A 90 -4.15 -4.41 3.20
N LEU A 91 -2.90 -4.49 3.62
CA LEU A 91 -1.77 -4.60 2.69
C LEU A 91 -1.88 -5.88 1.87
N THR A 92 -2.19 -7.01 2.50
CA THR A 92 -2.33 -8.28 1.80
C THR A 92 -3.44 -8.22 0.76
N THR A 93 -4.56 -7.57 1.08
CA THR A 93 -5.66 -7.37 0.14
C THR A 93 -5.17 -6.65 -1.13
N ALA A 94 -4.35 -5.62 -0.97
CA ALA A 94 -3.77 -4.91 -2.11
C ALA A 94 -2.78 -5.79 -2.89
N LEU A 95 -1.93 -6.52 -2.18
CA LEU A 95 -0.89 -7.32 -2.83
C LEU A 95 -1.45 -8.48 -3.65
N VAL A 96 -2.65 -8.98 -3.32
CA VAL A 96 -3.30 -10.05 -4.08
C VAL A 96 -3.55 -9.65 -5.53
N VAL A 97 -3.84 -8.37 -5.81
CA VAL A 97 -4.12 -7.91 -7.17
C VAL A 97 -2.87 -7.49 -7.94
N LYS A 98 -1.70 -7.54 -7.32
CA LYS A 98 -0.46 -7.02 -7.91
C LYS A 98 -0.15 -7.66 -9.25
N ASP A 99 -0.21 -8.98 -9.34
CA ASP A 99 0.14 -9.69 -10.57
C ASP A 99 -0.81 -9.34 -11.70
N ALA A 100 -2.11 -9.34 -11.43
CA ALA A 100 -3.10 -8.97 -12.44
C ALA A 100 -2.89 -7.53 -12.91
N ALA A 101 -2.63 -6.61 -12.00
CA ALA A 101 -2.46 -5.20 -12.32
C ALA A 101 -1.20 -4.95 -13.14
N TYR A 102 -0.11 -5.63 -12.85
CA TYR A 102 1.19 -5.37 -13.47
C TYR A 102 1.46 -6.23 -14.70
N CYS A 103 1.02 -7.49 -14.68
CA CYS A 103 1.30 -8.42 -15.80
C CYS A 103 0.28 -8.33 -16.91
N GLY A 104 -0.93 -7.85 -16.64
CA GLY A 104 -1.90 -7.52 -17.67
C GLY A 104 -2.55 -8.70 -18.39
N THR A 105 -2.37 -9.93 -17.89
CA THR A 105 -3.00 -11.09 -18.52
C THR A 105 -4.48 -11.24 -18.15
N VAL A 106 -4.88 -10.67 -17.03
CA VAL A 106 -6.26 -10.73 -16.54
C VAL A 106 -6.63 -9.34 -16.02
N PHE A 107 -7.77 -8.84 -16.42
CA PHE A 107 -8.24 -7.53 -15.94
C PHE A 107 -8.87 -7.66 -14.55
N VAL A 108 -8.62 -6.65 -13.72
CA VAL A 108 -9.19 -6.57 -12.37
C VAL A 108 -10.67 -6.21 -12.49
N SER A 109 -11.55 -6.94 -11.80
CA SER A 109 -12.98 -6.65 -11.81
C SER A 109 -13.29 -5.38 -11.00
N ALA A 110 -14.44 -4.77 -11.30
CA ALA A 110 -14.88 -3.59 -10.55
C ALA A 110 -15.06 -3.89 -9.06
N THR A 111 -15.57 -5.08 -8.73
CA THR A 111 -15.76 -5.49 -7.33
C THR A 111 -14.43 -5.62 -6.60
N THR A 112 -13.45 -6.26 -7.24
CA THR A 112 -12.12 -6.41 -6.68
C THR A 112 -11.44 -5.06 -6.51
N LEU A 113 -11.57 -4.18 -7.50
CA LEU A 113 -10.99 -2.84 -7.41
C LEU A 113 -11.58 -2.05 -6.24
N ARG A 114 -12.91 -2.10 -6.04
CA ARG A 114 -13.53 -1.39 -4.91
C ARG A 114 -13.00 -1.90 -3.57
N ALA A 115 -12.87 -3.21 -3.42
CA ALA A 115 -12.35 -3.80 -2.18
C ALA A 115 -10.88 -3.38 -1.96
N THR A 116 -10.09 -3.38 -3.02
CA THR A 116 -8.69 -2.97 -2.97
C THR A 116 -8.56 -1.50 -2.57
N LEU A 117 -9.32 -0.62 -3.21
CA LEU A 117 -9.28 0.81 -2.90
C LEU A 117 -9.69 1.09 -1.46
N ARG A 118 -10.68 0.36 -0.94
CA ARG A 118 -11.09 0.51 0.46
C ARG A 118 -9.96 0.14 1.41
N ALA A 119 -9.33 -1.00 1.18
CA ALA A 119 -8.21 -1.45 2.02
C ALA A 119 -7.04 -0.47 1.96
N VAL A 120 -6.71 0.03 0.76
CA VAL A 120 -5.60 0.96 0.58
C VAL A 120 -5.91 2.32 1.21
N THR A 121 -7.15 2.77 1.13
CA THR A 121 -7.58 4.01 1.79
C THR A 121 -7.33 3.92 3.30
N HIS A 122 -7.69 2.79 3.92
CA HIS A 122 -7.41 2.57 5.35
C HIS A 122 -5.91 2.70 5.66
N LEU A 123 -5.07 2.09 4.83
CA LEU A 123 -3.62 2.13 5.02
C LEU A 123 -3.06 3.54 4.88
N VAL A 124 -3.47 4.25 3.84
CA VAL A 124 -2.97 5.60 3.58
C VAL A 124 -3.43 6.56 4.68
N ASP A 125 -4.69 6.44 5.11
CA ASP A 125 -5.21 7.27 6.20
C ASP A 125 -4.42 7.00 7.49
N ALA A 126 -4.13 5.73 7.80
CA ALA A 126 -3.35 5.38 8.98
C ALA A 126 -1.93 5.96 8.91
N ALA A 127 -1.30 5.88 7.73
CA ALA A 127 0.04 6.44 7.53
C ALA A 127 0.05 7.96 7.71
N GLU A 128 -0.93 8.64 7.14
CA GLU A 128 -1.04 10.09 7.28
C GLU A 128 -1.27 10.50 8.73
N THR A 129 -2.20 9.84 9.40
CA THR A 129 -2.49 10.13 10.80
C THR A 129 -1.25 9.94 11.68
N ALA A 130 -0.53 8.84 11.46
CA ALA A 130 0.65 8.53 12.25
C ALA A 130 1.78 9.54 12.01
N THR A 131 1.97 10.00 10.77
CA THR A 131 3.10 10.86 10.43
C THR A 131 2.84 12.36 10.66
N THR A 132 1.61 12.74 10.95
CA THR A 132 1.26 14.15 11.21
C THR A 132 1.10 14.49 12.68
N THR A 133 1.26 13.52 13.58
CA THR A 133 1.17 13.76 15.03
C THR A 133 2.53 14.00 15.67
#